data_4e66da0a97540a091f8dfd4de1a1c3f5
#
_entry.id   4e66da0a97540a091f8dfd4de1a1c3f5
#
_cell.length_a   1.000
_cell.length_b   1.000
_cell.length_c   1.000
_cell.angle_alpha   90.00
_cell.angle_beta   90.00
_cell.angle_gamma   90.00
#
_symmetry.space_group_name_H-M   'P 1'
#
loop_
_entity.id
_entity.type
_entity.pdbx_description
1 polymer ?
#
loop_
_entity_poly.entity_id
_entity_poly.type
_entity_poly.pdbx_seq_one_letter_code
_entity_poly.pdbx_strand_id
1 'polypeptide(L)'
;MAFDGTWKIDRNENYEKFMEAMGIGMMKRKLGAHDNLKLTIQQNGDKFNVKEASNFRNIEIEFTLGVTFEYSLADGTELSGAWTLEGNKLVATFTRKDNGKVLKAIREIVGDELVQTYIYEGVESKRFFKR
;
A
#
# COMPACT_ATOMS: atom_id res chain seq x y z
N MET A 1 -4.23 -7.43 17.33
CA MET A 1 -4.43 -6.10 16.73
C MET A 1 -5.29 -6.25 15.49
N ALA A 2 -6.02 -5.20 15.11
CA ALA A 2 -7.02 -5.28 14.03
C ALA A 2 -6.43 -5.65 12.67
N PHE A 3 -5.20 -5.19 12.39
CA PHE A 3 -4.56 -5.44 11.10
C PHE A 3 -3.86 -6.79 11.00
N ASP A 4 -3.69 -7.49 12.11
CA ASP A 4 -2.98 -8.78 12.11
C ASP A 4 -3.70 -9.81 11.26
N GLY A 5 -2.95 -10.59 10.50
CA GLY A 5 -3.45 -11.68 9.71
C GLY A 5 -2.94 -11.66 8.28
N THR A 6 -3.48 -12.56 7.48
CA THR A 6 -3.17 -12.68 6.06
C THR A 6 -4.36 -12.16 5.25
N TRP A 7 -4.07 -11.22 4.36
CA TRP A 7 -5.07 -10.52 3.55
C TRP A 7 -4.76 -10.75 2.08
N LYS A 8 -5.77 -11.22 1.34
CA LYS A 8 -5.62 -11.48 -0.10
C LYS A 8 -6.42 -10.46 -0.90
N ILE A 9 -5.82 -9.95 -1.97
CA ILE A 9 -6.52 -9.00 -2.85
C ILE A 9 -7.80 -9.63 -3.42
N ASP A 10 -8.90 -8.89 -3.34
CA ASP A 10 -10.19 -9.32 -3.85
C ASP A 10 -10.60 -8.50 -5.07
N ARG A 11 -10.56 -7.18 -4.96
CA ARG A 11 -10.95 -6.29 -6.04
C ARG A 11 -10.30 -4.92 -5.88
N ASN A 12 -10.32 -4.14 -6.96
CA ASN A 12 -9.78 -2.79 -7.00
C ASN A 12 -10.83 -1.81 -7.51
N GLU A 13 -10.75 -0.55 -7.05
CA GLU A 13 -11.50 0.57 -7.61
C GLU A 13 -10.52 1.62 -8.11
N ASN A 14 -10.64 2.01 -9.37
CA ASN A 14 -9.87 3.09 -10.00
C ASN A 14 -8.36 2.89 -9.95
N TYR A 15 -7.90 1.65 -9.83
CA TYR A 15 -6.48 1.36 -9.65
C TYR A 15 -5.67 1.62 -10.91
N GLU A 16 -6.22 1.36 -12.09
CA GLU A 16 -5.52 1.63 -13.36
C GLU A 16 -5.26 3.13 -13.56
N LYS A 17 -6.23 3.98 -13.23
CA LYS A 17 -6.04 5.44 -13.32
C LYS A 17 -5.00 5.94 -12.35
N PHE A 18 -4.97 5.36 -11.15
CA PHE A 18 -3.93 5.69 -10.17
C PHE A 18 -2.55 5.31 -10.70
N MET A 19 -2.40 4.11 -11.24
CA MET A 19 -1.13 3.66 -11.79
C MET A 19 -0.70 4.52 -12.98
N GLU A 20 -1.65 4.93 -13.82
CA GLU A 20 -1.38 5.86 -14.91
C GLU A 20 -0.88 7.19 -14.40
N ALA A 21 -1.53 7.75 -13.37
CA ALA A 21 -1.09 9.00 -12.75
C ALA A 21 0.31 8.89 -12.17
N MET A 22 0.66 7.70 -11.65
CA MET A 22 2.01 7.43 -11.14
C MET A 22 3.06 7.30 -12.24
N GLY A 23 2.65 7.24 -13.52
CA GLY A 23 3.56 7.11 -14.65
C GLY A 23 3.88 5.68 -15.02
N ILE A 24 3.08 4.71 -14.57
CA ILE A 24 3.30 3.28 -14.86
C ILE A 24 2.80 2.97 -16.27
N GLY A 25 3.64 2.31 -17.08
CA GLY A 25 3.32 1.96 -18.46
C GLY A 25 2.18 0.96 -18.58
N MET A 26 1.55 0.91 -19.76
CA MET A 26 0.32 0.13 -19.98
C MET A 26 0.48 -1.36 -19.66
N MET A 27 1.60 -1.98 -20.03
CA MET A 27 1.81 -3.41 -19.74
C MET A 27 1.86 -3.68 -18.25
N LYS A 28 2.62 -2.87 -17.51
CA LYS A 28 2.70 -3.02 -16.05
C LYS A 28 1.37 -2.71 -15.37
N ARG A 29 0.59 -1.74 -15.89
CA ARG A 29 -0.74 -1.45 -15.34
C ARG A 29 -1.67 -2.64 -15.48
N LYS A 30 -1.69 -3.29 -16.64
CA LYS A 30 -2.54 -4.47 -16.86
C LYS A 30 -2.14 -5.63 -15.96
N LEU A 31 -0.84 -5.86 -15.79
CA LEU A 31 -0.35 -6.89 -14.88
C LEU A 31 -0.71 -6.56 -13.42
N GLY A 32 -0.56 -5.30 -13.01
CA GLY A 32 -0.88 -4.86 -11.66
C GLY A 32 -2.37 -4.93 -11.34
N ALA A 33 -3.23 -4.67 -12.33
CA ALA A 33 -4.69 -4.74 -12.14
C ALA A 33 -5.16 -6.17 -11.85
N HIS A 34 -4.38 -7.17 -12.24
CA HIS A 34 -4.71 -8.59 -12.05
C HIS A 34 -3.67 -9.31 -11.20
N ASP A 35 -2.98 -8.59 -10.30
CA ASP A 35 -2.02 -9.21 -9.41
C ASP A 35 -2.74 -10.10 -8.38
N ASN A 36 -1.96 -10.98 -7.74
CA ASN A 36 -2.45 -11.87 -6.69
C ASN A 36 -1.84 -11.48 -5.34
N LEU A 37 -1.75 -10.19 -5.06
CA LEU A 37 -1.10 -9.66 -3.87
C LEU A 37 -1.70 -10.24 -2.60
N LYS A 38 -0.82 -10.71 -1.72
CA LYS A 38 -1.16 -11.19 -0.39
C LYS A 38 -0.31 -10.43 0.62
N LEU A 39 -0.96 -9.89 1.64
CA LEU A 39 -0.29 -9.19 2.73
C LEU A 39 -0.43 -10.02 4.00
N THR A 40 0.69 -10.24 4.69
CA THR A 40 0.67 -10.82 6.03
C THR A 40 1.19 -9.75 6.98
N ILE A 41 0.31 -9.30 7.86
CA ILE A 41 0.60 -8.17 8.76
C ILE A 41 0.67 -8.67 10.19
N GLN A 42 1.70 -8.23 10.90
CA GLN A 42 1.89 -8.51 12.32
C GLN A 42 2.26 -7.21 13.03
N GLN A 43 1.52 -6.87 14.07
CA GLN A 43 1.74 -5.65 14.86
C GLN A 43 2.20 -6.01 16.27
N ASN A 44 3.28 -5.38 16.72
CA ASN A 44 3.79 -5.46 18.08
C ASN A 44 3.96 -4.04 18.63
N GLY A 45 2.93 -3.53 19.34
CA GLY A 45 2.94 -2.15 19.80
C GLY A 45 2.95 -1.19 18.62
N ASP A 46 4.00 -0.38 18.50
CA ASP A 46 4.17 0.57 17.40
C ASP A 46 5.00 0.03 16.24
N LYS A 47 5.40 -1.24 16.30
CA LYS A 47 6.16 -1.90 15.23
C LYS A 47 5.27 -2.80 14.39
N PHE A 48 5.45 -2.71 13.09
CA PHE A 48 4.73 -3.52 12.12
C PHE A 48 5.70 -4.34 11.28
N ASN A 49 5.36 -5.61 11.07
CA ASN A 49 6.01 -6.47 10.09
C ASN A 49 4.99 -6.79 9.01
N VAL A 50 5.30 -6.49 7.75
CA VAL A 50 4.42 -6.72 6.62
C VAL A 50 5.17 -7.55 5.57
N LYS A 51 4.63 -8.73 5.27
CA LYS A 51 5.11 -9.54 4.16
C LYS A 51 4.20 -9.34 2.97
N GLU A 52 4.78 -8.96 1.84
CA GLU A 52 4.05 -8.81 0.57
C GLU A 52 4.48 -9.92 -0.37
N ALA A 53 3.51 -10.70 -0.85
CA ALA A 53 3.75 -11.78 -1.78
C ALA A 53 2.84 -11.62 -3.00
N SER A 54 3.42 -11.62 -4.21
CA SER A 54 2.68 -11.51 -5.46
C SER A 54 3.47 -12.18 -6.58
N ASN A 55 2.90 -12.15 -7.79
CA ASN A 55 3.62 -12.59 -8.99
C ASN A 55 4.84 -11.73 -9.30
N PHE A 56 4.89 -10.50 -8.75
CA PHE A 56 5.96 -9.55 -9.03
C PHE A 56 7.14 -9.68 -8.09
N ARG A 57 6.87 -9.89 -6.80
CA ARG A 57 7.93 -9.93 -5.80
C ARG A 57 7.42 -10.50 -4.47
N ASN A 58 8.38 -10.98 -3.67
CA ASN A 58 8.14 -11.34 -2.28
C ASN A 58 9.08 -10.50 -1.44
N ILE A 59 8.53 -9.64 -0.59
CA ILE A 59 9.33 -8.78 0.29
C ILE A 59 8.78 -8.79 1.70
N GLU A 60 9.64 -8.46 2.63
CA GLU A 60 9.28 -8.27 4.03
C GLU A 60 9.72 -6.87 4.47
N ILE A 61 8.80 -6.13 5.06
CA ILE A 61 9.03 -4.76 5.48
C ILE A 61 8.76 -4.65 6.97
N GLU A 62 9.67 -4.01 7.70
CA GLU A 62 9.44 -3.63 9.09
C GLU A 62 9.43 -2.11 9.17
N PHE A 63 8.46 -1.56 9.89
CA PHE A 63 8.43 -0.13 10.16
C PHE A 63 7.91 0.13 11.57
N THR A 64 8.28 1.30 12.09
CA THR A 64 7.82 1.79 13.38
C THR A 64 6.94 3.00 13.13
N LEU A 65 5.80 3.09 13.83
CA LEU A 65 4.90 4.23 13.69
C LEU A 65 5.63 5.54 13.96
N GLY A 66 5.45 6.52 13.08
CA GLY A 66 6.05 7.84 13.20
C GLY A 66 7.51 7.92 12.79
N VAL A 67 8.12 6.82 12.39
CA VAL A 67 9.54 6.80 11.99
C VAL A 67 9.64 6.68 10.47
N THR A 68 10.31 7.65 9.85
CA THR A 68 10.52 7.66 8.40
C THR A 68 11.34 6.47 7.95
N PHE A 69 10.91 5.83 6.87
CA PHE A 69 11.62 4.72 6.26
C PHE A 69 11.54 4.80 4.75
N GLU A 70 12.38 4.02 4.09
CA GLU A 70 12.43 3.94 2.63
C GLU A 70 11.61 2.75 2.17
N TYR A 71 10.84 2.94 1.10
CA TYR A 71 10.02 1.89 0.52
C TYR A 71 10.02 2.02 -1.00
N SER A 72 9.88 0.92 -1.71
CA SER A 72 9.71 0.95 -3.15
C SER A 72 8.47 0.18 -3.56
N LEU A 73 7.73 0.73 -4.51
CA LEU A 73 6.60 0.04 -5.13
C LEU A 73 7.10 -1.05 -6.07
N ALA A 74 6.22 -1.98 -6.45
CA ALA A 74 6.58 -3.10 -7.31
C ALA A 74 7.10 -2.67 -8.69
N ASP A 75 6.74 -1.48 -9.15
CA ASP A 75 7.23 -0.90 -10.40
C ASP A 75 8.61 -0.24 -10.29
N GLY A 76 9.18 -0.20 -9.09
CA GLY A 76 10.48 0.43 -8.83
C GLY A 76 10.43 1.87 -8.36
N THR A 77 9.25 2.47 -8.24
CA THR A 77 9.12 3.83 -7.71
C THR A 77 9.60 3.87 -6.26
N GLU A 78 10.57 4.73 -5.97
CA GLU A 78 11.13 4.87 -4.61
C GLU A 78 10.43 5.96 -3.83
N LEU A 79 10.09 5.63 -2.58
CA LEU A 79 9.32 6.47 -1.68
C LEU A 79 10.03 6.61 -0.33
N SER A 80 9.80 7.75 0.34
CA SER A 80 10.24 7.98 1.71
C SER A 80 9.07 8.53 2.52
N GLY A 81 8.80 7.96 3.69
CA GLY A 81 7.71 8.44 4.52
C GLY A 81 7.52 7.60 5.77
N ALA A 82 6.43 7.85 6.47
CA ALA A 82 6.13 7.16 7.72
C ALA A 82 4.64 6.86 7.83
N TRP A 83 4.33 5.75 8.47
CA TRP A 83 2.96 5.40 8.86
C TRP A 83 2.67 5.93 10.26
N THR A 84 1.47 6.45 10.45
CA THR A 84 0.95 6.83 11.77
C THR A 84 -0.43 6.25 11.96
N LEU A 85 -0.86 6.09 13.21
CA LEU A 85 -2.23 5.71 13.52
C LEU A 85 -3.06 6.97 13.77
N GLU A 86 -4.18 7.09 13.04
CA GLU A 86 -5.17 8.15 13.26
C GLU A 86 -6.50 7.46 13.55
N GLY A 87 -6.83 7.37 14.84
CA GLY A 87 -7.93 6.54 15.28
C GLY A 87 -7.61 5.07 15.03
N ASN A 88 -8.44 4.40 14.23
CA ASN A 88 -8.24 3.01 13.85
C ASN A 88 -7.72 2.86 12.40
N LYS A 89 -7.19 3.95 11.82
CA LYS A 89 -6.63 3.93 10.47
C LYS A 89 -5.12 4.10 10.51
N LEU A 90 -4.43 3.38 9.63
CA LEU A 90 -3.02 3.62 9.33
C LEU A 90 -2.96 4.62 8.20
N VAL A 91 -2.25 5.73 8.40
CA VAL A 91 -2.10 6.79 7.40
C VAL A 91 -0.63 7.05 7.16
N ALA A 92 -0.25 7.11 5.90
CA ALA A 92 1.11 7.47 5.51
C ALA A 92 1.10 8.56 4.47
N THR A 93 2.12 9.41 4.54
CA THR A 93 2.44 10.39 3.50
C THR A 93 3.83 10.05 3.00
N PHE A 94 3.90 9.58 1.75
CA PHE A 94 5.17 9.24 1.12
C PHE A 94 5.55 10.32 0.11
N THR A 95 6.84 10.63 0.05
CA THR A 95 7.40 11.53 -0.95
C THR A 95 8.18 10.70 -1.97
N ARG A 96 7.86 10.87 -3.25
CA ARG A 96 8.61 10.23 -4.33
C ARG A 96 9.99 10.86 -4.42
N LYS A 97 10.99 10.03 -4.54
CA LYS A 97 12.38 10.50 -4.64
C LYS A 97 12.70 11.08 -6.01
N ASP A 98 12.02 10.62 -7.06
CA ASP A 98 12.30 11.05 -8.44
C ASP A 98 11.75 12.44 -8.77
N ASN A 99 10.62 12.85 -8.18
CA ASN A 99 9.98 14.11 -8.54
C ASN A 99 9.51 14.94 -7.34
N GLY A 100 9.66 14.45 -6.10
CA GLY A 100 9.25 15.14 -4.89
C GLY A 100 7.75 15.22 -4.65
N LYS A 101 6.94 14.58 -5.48
CA LYS A 101 5.48 14.56 -5.32
C LYS A 101 5.06 13.60 -4.22
N VAL A 102 3.86 13.85 -3.68
CA VAL A 102 3.37 13.15 -2.49
C VAL A 102 2.34 12.10 -2.86
N LEU A 103 2.51 10.90 -2.31
CA LEU A 103 1.54 9.82 -2.36
C LEU A 103 0.99 9.62 -0.95
N LYS A 104 -0.32 9.72 -0.78
CA LYS A 104 -0.98 9.42 0.47
C LYS A 104 -1.52 8.00 0.44
N ALA A 105 -1.31 7.25 1.53
CA ALA A 105 -1.80 5.89 1.67
C ALA A 105 -2.56 5.76 2.98
N ILE A 106 -3.70 5.05 2.93
CA ILE A 106 -4.53 4.81 4.11
C ILE A 106 -4.88 3.33 4.12
N ARG A 107 -4.74 2.69 5.29
CA ARG A 107 -5.22 1.33 5.53
C ARG A 107 -6.23 1.34 6.65
N GLU A 108 -7.39 0.72 6.42
CA GLU A 108 -8.44 0.64 7.42
C GLU A 108 -9.18 -0.69 7.30
N ILE A 109 -9.76 -1.13 8.40
CA ILE A 109 -10.62 -2.31 8.42
C ILE A 109 -12.06 -1.83 8.31
N VAL A 110 -12.77 -2.30 7.28
CA VAL A 110 -14.18 -1.99 7.07
C VAL A 110 -14.93 -3.32 6.99
N GLY A 111 -15.69 -3.64 8.03
CA GLY A 111 -16.31 -4.96 8.15
C GLY A 111 -15.25 -6.05 8.26
N ASP A 112 -15.27 -6.99 7.33
CA ASP A 112 -14.30 -8.09 7.26
C ASP A 112 -13.21 -7.86 6.21
N GLU A 113 -13.11 -6.65 5.67
CA GLU A 113 -12.16 -6.30 4.62
C GLU A 113 -11.09 -5.33 5.11
N LEU A 114 -9.88 -5.47 4.58
CA LEU A 114 -8.84 -4.45 4.66
C LEU A 114 -8.96 -3.58 3.42
N VAL A 115 -9.19 -2.29 3.61
CA VAL A 115 -9.30 -1.33 2.51
C VAL A 115 -8.04 -0.47 2.48
N GLN A 116 -7.36 -0.49 1.36
CA GLN A 116 -6.17 0.33 1.14
C GLN A 116 -6.50 1.41 0.12
N THR A 117 -6.37 2.68 0.54
CA THR A 117 -6.63 3.85 -0.31
C THR A 117 -5.32 4.50 -0.66
N TYR A 118 -5.13 4.79 -1.95
CA TYR A 118 -4.02 5.59 -2.45
C TYR A 118 -4.55 6.87 -3.08
N ILE A 119 -3.91 8.00 -2.78
CA ILE A 119 -4.25 9.28 -3.39
C ILE A 119 -2.97 9.91 -3.93
N TYR A 120 -2.95 10.19 -5.23
CA TYR A 120 -1.82 10.80 -5.90
C TYR A 120 -2.29 11.75 -6.99
N GLU A 121 -1.83 13.01 -6.93
CA GLU A 121 -2.16 14.03 -7.91
C GLU A 121 -3.69 14.13 -8.16
N GLY A 122 -4.48 14.08 -7.08
CA GLY A 122 -5.92 14.17 -7.15
C GLY A 122 -6.63 12.90 -7.60
N VAL A 123 -5.90 11.83 -7.89
CA VAL A 123 -6.47 10.54 -8.28
C VAL A 123 -6.52 9.62 -7.06
N GLU A 124 -7.73 9.17 -6.71
CA GLU A 124 -7.94 8.25 -5.58
C GLU A 124 -8.25 6.85 -6.10
N SER A 125 -7.61 5.85 -5.49
CA SER A 125 -7.83 4.44 -5.79
C SER A 125 -8.01 3.66 -4.50
N LYS A 126 -8.83 2.61 -4.54
CA LYS A 126 -9.00 1.70 -3.41
C LYS A 126 -8.73 0.27 -3.82
N ARG A 127 -8.06 -0.46 -2.92
CA ARG A 127 -7.84 -1.90 -3.06
C ARG A 127 -8.45 -2.60 -1.86
N PHE A 128 -9.23 -3.64 -2.13
CA PHE A 128 -9.99 -4.37 -1.11
C PHE A 128 -9.40 -5.76 -0.93
N PHE A 129 -9.05 -6.09 0.30
CA PHE A 129 -8.44 -7.37 0.66
C PHE A 129 -9.35 -8.13 1.60
N LYS A 130 -9.39 -9.45 1.45
CA LYS A 130 -10.11 -10.37 2.34
C LYS A 130 -9.15 -11.31 3.04
N ARG A 131 -9.54 -11.74 4.25
CA ARG A 131 -8.78 -12.74 4.99
C ARG A 131 -8.87 -14.12 4.36
#